data_79179a5d8a8f3ff00215514076b05d2a
#
_entry.id   79179a5d8a8f3ff00215514076b05d2a
#
_cell.length_a   1.000
_cell.length_b   1.000
_cell.length_c   1.000
_cell.angle_alpha   90.00
_cell.angle_beta   90.00
_cell.angle_gamma   90.00
#
_symmetry.space_group_name_H-M   'P 1'
#
loop_
_entity.id
_entity.type
_entity.pdbx_description
1 polymer ?
#
loop_
_entity_poly.entity_id
_entity_poly.type
_entity_poly.pdbx_seq_one_letter_code
_entity_poly.pdbx_strand_id
1 'polypeptide(L)'
;MELMEKLEALRGALGKLDSLMVAYSGGTDSAYLAYEAHEMMGERMLAVIADSPSLPRGELAAALEFADEHGIPVHILQTRELDDPNYARNDGDRCFHCKDELFTQMEAAREKLGFAQIAYGRNLDDDGDLRPGQRAAAMHQALAPLAEARLTKLEIRTLAREAGLKVADKPASACLSSRIEYGRTVTAENLSQVERAEEAMHALGFAHVRVRHHGELARVEIAREELPRALTMEMLDQITEALRPLGFVYVTLDTQGYRTGSMNAVLPVSAIGPAR
;
A
#
# COMPACT_ATOMS: atom_id res chain seq x y z
N MET A 1 24.33 -15.76 2.56
CA MET A 1 23.60 -15.93 3.84
C MET A 1 22.35 -16.72 3.52
N GLU A 2 22.19 -17.85 4.17
CA GLU A 2 21.03 -18.73 3.98
C GLU A 2 19.77 -18.07 4.57
N LEU A 3 18.59 -18.50 4.13
CA LEU A 3 17.32 -17.89 4.53
C LEU A 3 17.11 -17.87 6.06
N MET A 4 17.43 -18.98 6.73
CA MET A 4 17.32 -19.07 8.17
C MET A 4 18.29 -18.17 8.93
N GLU A 5 19.50 -17.96 8.41
CA GLU A 5 20.47 -17.00 9.00
C GLU A 5 19.95 -15.57 8.92
N LYS A 6 19.24 -15.22 7.83
CA LYS A 6 18.60 -13.91 7.68
C LYS A 6 17.43 -13.73 8.66
N LEU A 7 16.64 -14.77 8.85
CA LEU A 7 15.55 -14.77 9.83
C LEU A 7 16.09 -14.60 11.26
N GLU A 8 17.16 -15.33 11.61
CA GLU A 8 17.82 -15.19 12.90
C GLU A 8 18.41 -13.78 13.10
N ALA A 9 18.98 -13.19 12.04
CA ALA A 9 19.45 -11.80 12.07
C ALA A 9 18.31 -10.81 12.32
N LEU A 10 17.18 -10.97 11.63
CA LEU A 10 15.97 -10.17 11.86
C LEU A 10 15.50 -10.28 13.31
N ARG A 11 15.30 -11.50 13.80
CA ARG A 11 14.84 -11.76 15.18
C ARG A 11 15.81 -11.23 16.21
N GLY A 12 17.11 -11.42 15.97
CA GLY A 12 18.16 -10.89 16.84
C GLY A 12 18.22 -9.36 16.86
N ALA A 13 17.91 -8.68 15.75
CA ALA A 13 17.81 -7.23 15.69
C ALA A 13 16.57 -6.74 16.45
N LEU A 14 15.39 -7.33 16.21
CA LEU A 14 14.15 -7.00 16.90
C LEU A 14 14.25 -7.21 18.42
N GLY A 15 14.83 -8.32 18.86
CA GLY A 15 14.97 -8.65 20.27
C GLY A 15 15.84 -7.68 21.08
N LYS A 16 16.71 -6.91 20.43
CA LYS A 16 17.57 -5.89 21.07
C LYS A 16 16.88 -4.55 21.29
N LEU A 17 15.71 -4.33 20.68
CA LEU A 17 14.97 -3.09 20.81
C LEU A 17 14.18 -3.08 22.13
N ASP A 18 14.16 -1.94 22.82
CA ASP A 18 13.40 -1.76 24.04
C ASP A 18 11.90 -1.86 23.77
N SER A 19 11.44 -1.11 22.76
CA SER A 19 10.06 -1.14 22.25
C SER A 19 9.98 -0.62 20.82
N LEU A 20 8.97 -1.08 20.06
CA LEU A 20 8.90 -0.83 18.62
C LEU A 20 7.48 -0.51 18.15
N MET A 21 7.31 0.58 17.42
CA MET A 21 6.12 0.82 16.59
C MET A 21 6.41 0.42 15.14
N VAL A 22 5.56 -0.39 14.54
CA VAL A 22 5.69 -0.84 13.15
C VAL A 22 4.68 -0.12 12.28
N ALA A 23 5.14 0.64 11.27
CA ALA A 23 4.27 1.21 10.24
C ALA A 23 3.65 0.07 9.41
N TYR A 24 2.40 -0.24 9.72
CA TYR A 24 1.66 -1.40 9.25
C TYR A 24 0.64 -0.99 8.18
N SER A 25 0.84 -1.43 6.95
CA SER A 25 -0.05 -1.12 5.82
C SER A 25 -0.96 -2.29 5.41
N GLY A 26 -0.87 -3.44 6.09
CA GLY A 26 -1.56 -4.66 5.70
C GLY A 26 -1.01 -5.34 4.43
N GLY A 27 0.05 -4.82 3.83
CA GLY A 27 0.81 -5.48 2.76
C GLY A 27 1.76 -6.55 3.33
N THR A 28 2.14 -7.53 2.50
CA THR A 28 2.95 -8.69 2.92
C THR A 28 4.16 -8.33 3.78
N ASP A 29 4.97 -7.34 3.37
CA ASP A 29 6.22 -7.00 4.07
C ASP A 29 5.95 -6.40 5.44
N SER A 30 5.03 -5.43 5.53
CA SER A 30 4.68 -4.80 6.80
C SER A 30 3.94 -5.74 7.76
N ALA A 31 3.12 -6.65 7.21
CA ALA A 31 2.42 -7.65 7.98
C ALA A 31 3.38 -8.71 8.54
N TYR A 32 4.33 -9.17 7.72
CA TYR A 32 5.36 -10.09 8.16
C TYR A 32 6.28 -9.46 9.21
N LEU A 33 6.68 -8.19 9.01
CA LEU A 33 7.46 -7.46 10.03
C LEU A 33 6.69 -7.32 11.35
N ALA A 34 5.40 -6.96 11.29
CA ALA A 34 4.57 -6.83 12.48
C ALA A 34 4.41 -8.18 13.20
N TYR A 35 4.22 -9.26 12.45
CA TYR A 35 4.14 -10.62 12.98
C TYR A 35 5.44 -11.03 13.69
N GLU A 36 6.60 -10.94 13.03
CA GLU A 36 7.89 -11.29 13.64
C GLU A 36 8.24 -10.39 14.84
N ALA A 37 7.89 -9.11 14.76
CA ALA A 37 8.08 -8.20 15.90
C ALA A 37 7.19 -8.59 17.09
N HIS A 38 5.96 -9.01 16.84
CA HIS A 38 5.06 -9.47 17.90
C HIS A 38 5.56 -10.78 18.54
N GLU A 39 5.97 -11.76 17.73
CA GLU A 39 6.54 -13.02 18.21
C GLU A 39 7.79 -12.81 19.10
N MET A 40 8.64 -11.83 18.75
CA MET A 40 9.89 -11.56 19.47
C MET A 40 9.73 -10.63 20.66
N MET A 41 8.78 -9.72 20.64
CA MET A 41 8.70 -8.60 21.59
C MET A 41 7.42 -8.60 22.43
N GLY A 42 6.37 -9.32 22.00
CA GLY A 42 5.08 -9.33 22.67
C GLY A 42 4.49 -7.93 22.82
N GLU A 43 4.14 -7.54 24.03
CA GLU A 43 3.56 -6.23 24.37
C GLU A 43 4.50 -5.03 24.13
N ARG A 44 5.79 -5.27 23.89
CA ARG A 44 6.75 -4.21 23.57
C ARG A 44 6.72 -3.76 22.09
N MET A 45 5.81 -4.34 21.28
CA MET A 45 5.56 -3.88 19.93
C MET A 45 4.13 -3.39 19.76
N LEU A 46 3.92 -2.47 18.80
CA LEU A 46 2.63 -1.93 18.43
C LEU A 46 2.60 -1.72 16.92
N ALA A 47 1.70 -2.39 16.23
CA ALA A 47 1.45 -2.08 14.82
C ALA A 47 0.64 -0.79 14.72
N VAL A 48 1.05 0.11 13.81
CA VAL A 48 0.36 1.38 13.58
C VAL A 48 -0.13 1.43 12.15
N ILE A 49 -1.44 1.49 11.96
CA ILE A 49 -2.07 1.61 10.65
C ILE A 49 -2.67 3.00 10.49
N ALA A 50 -2.35 3.65 9.36
CA ALA A 50 -2.95 4.91 9.00
C ALA A 50 -4.36 4.69 8.44
N ASP A 51 -5.37 5.24 9.10
CA ASP A 51 -6.71 5.37 8.54
C ASP A 51 -6.77 6.67 7.73
N SER A 52 -6.53 6.53 6.45
CA SER A 52 -6.43 7.58 5.45
C SER A 52 -7.51 7.40 4.39
N PRO A 53 -8.05 8.48 3.82
CA PRO A 53 -8.96 8.41 2.67
C PRO A 53 -8.33 7.73 1.44
N SER A 54 -7.00 7.67 1.38
CA SER A 54 -6.28 7.00 0.29
C SER A 54 -6.10 5.48 0.49
N LEU A 55 -6.39 4.96 1.70
CA LEU A 55 -6.37 3.52 1.98
C LEU A 55 -7.76 2.92 1.68
N PRO A 56 -7.87 1.93 0.75
CA PRO A 56 -9.14 1.26 0.51
C PRO A 56 -9.72 0.66 1.79
N ARG A 57 -11.03 0.83 2.01
CA ARG A 57 -11.69 0.35 3.24
C ARG A 57 -11.57 -1.16 3.40
N GLY A 58 -11.66 -1.91 2.29
CA GLY A 58 -11.44 -3.36 2.30
C GLY A 58 -10.03 -3.74 2.74
N GLU A 59 -9.01 -2.95 2.35
CA GLU A 59 -7.63 -3.18 2.77
C GLU A 59 -7.42 -2.90 4.27
N LEU A 60 -8.05 -1.84 4.79
CA LEU A 60 -8.03 -1.55 6.23
C LEU A 60 -8.69 -2.69 7.01
N ALA A 61 -9.89 -3.14 6.59
CA ALA A 61 -10.59 -4.22 7.25
C ALA A 61 -9.76 -5.53 7.25
N ALA A 62 -9.20 -5.90 6.10
CA ALA A 62 -8.35 -7.10 5.99
C ALA A 62 -7.06 -7.00 6.83
N ALA A 63 -6.49 -5.79 6.97
CA ALA A 63 -5.33 -5.57 7.82
C ALA A 63 -5.65 -5.74 9.30
N LEU A 64 -6.80 -5.21 9.74
CA LEU A 64 -7.25 -5.35 11.12
C LEU A 64 -7.63 -6.80 11.46
N GLU A 65 -8.30 -7.51 10.53
CA GLU A 65 -8.61 -8.94 10.67
C GLU A 65 -7.33 -9.78 10.82
N PHE A 66 -6.32 -9.54 9.97
CA PHE A 66 -5.02 -10.22 10.10
C PHE A 66 -4.37 -9.97 11.46
N ALA A 67 -4.38 -8.74 11.94
CA ALA A 67 -3.79 -8.41 13.23
C ALA A 67 -4.53 -9.10 14.38
N ASP A 68 -5.87 -9.14 14.33
CA ASP A 68 -6.70 -9.83 15.33
C ASP A 68 -6.46 -11.34 15.31
N GLU A 69 -6.43 -11.98 14.13
CA GLU A 69 -6.12 -13.41 13.97
C GLU A 69 -4.78 -13.81 14.62
N HIS A 70 -3.80 -12.90 14.63
CA HIS A 70 -2.45 -13.18 15.15
C HIS A 70 -2.14 -12.50 16.50
N GLY A 71 -3.16 -11.90 17.15
CA GLY A 71 -3.01 -11.23 18.44
C GLY A 71 -2.09 -10.02 18.43
N ILE A 72 -1.85 -9.41 17.26
CA ILE A 72 -0.96 -8.26 17.08
C ILE A 72 -1.69 -6.99 17.57
N PRO A 73 -1.15 -6.27 18.57
CA PRO A 73 -1.76 -5.02 19.02
C PRO A 73 -1.68 -3.96 17.92
N VAL A 74 -2.81 -3.29 17.64
CA VAL A 74 -2.91 -2.27 16.58
C VAL A 74 -3.36 -0.94 17.14
N HIS A 75 -2.69 0.13 16.73
CA HIS A 75 -3.12 1.50 16.90
C HIS A 75 -3.54 2.08 15.56
N ILE A 76 -4.81 2.52 15.47
CA ILE A 76 -5.32 3.20 14.28
C ILE A 76 -5.01 4.69 14.42
N LEU A 77 -4.30 5.23 13.43
CA LEU A 77 -3.83 6.60 13.44
C LEU A 77 -4.48 7.36 12.29
N GLN A 78 -5.16 8.47 12.60
CA GLN A 78 -5.74 9.35 11.58
C GLN A 78 -4.66 10.22 10.95
N THR A 79 -4.54 10.17 9.62
CA THR A 79 -3.63 11.03 8.87
C THR A 79 -4.40 12.09 8.09
N ARG A 80 -3.72 13.21 7.80
CA ARG A 80 -4.30 14.38 7.15
C ARG A 80 -3.53 14.79 5.90
N GLU A 81 -3.01 13.82 5.16
CA GLU A 81 -2.22 14.09 3.95
C GLU A 81 -3.00 14.89 2.90
N LEU A 82 -4.34 14.81 2.87
CA LEU A 82 -5.17 15.62 1.97
C LEU A 82 -5.15 17.12 2.28
N ASP A 83 -4.81 17.48 3.53
CA ASP A 83 -4.69 18.89 3.95
C ASP A 83 -3.34 19.49 3.48
N ASP A 84 -2.36 18.65 3.07
CA ASP A 84 -1.11 19.12 2.48
C ASP A 84 -1.29 19.42 0.99
N PRO A 85 -1.14 20.71 0.56
CA PRO A 85 -1.22 21.07 -0.86
C PRO A 85 -0.21 20.36 -1.74
N ASN A 86 0.95 19.94 -1.20
CA ASN A 86 1.97 19.23 -1.95
C ASN A 86 1.55 17.79 -2.24
N TYR A 87 0.87 17.14 -1.30
CA TYR A 87 0.24 15.85 -1.55
C TYR A 87 -0.92 15.98 -2.53
N ALA A 88 -1.81 16.96 -2.28
CA ALA A 88 -3.04 17.14 -3.07
C ALA A 88 -2.76 17.45 -4.55
N ARG A 89 -1.67 18.15 -4.90
CA ARG A 89 -1.27 18.40 -6.31
C ARG A 89 -1.01 17.14 -7.11
N ASN A 90 -0.74 16.02 -6.43
CA ASN A 90 -0.52 14.72 -7.09
C ASN A 90 0.66 14.71 -8.08
N ASP A 91 1.76 15.29 -7.69
CA ASP A 91 3.01 15.24 -8.44
C ASP A 91 3.77 13.93 -8.20
N GLY A 92 4.89 13.73 -8.90
CA GLY A 92 5.70 12.50 -8.79
C GLY A 92 6.27 12.22 -7.40
N ASP A 93 6.31 13.22 -6.51
CA ASP A 93 6.75 13.12 -5.12
C ASP A 93 5.62 12.94 -4.09
N ARG A 94 4.35 12.79 -4.52
CA ARG A 94 3.20 12.59 -3.63
C ARG A 94 3.46 11.55 -2.53
N CYS A 95 4.14 10.44 -2.86
CA CYS A 95 4.45 9.38 -1.90
C CYS A 95 5.42 9.83 -0.79
N PHE A 96 6.23 10.87 -1.04
CA PHE A 96 7.04 11.49 0.01
C PHE A 96 6.14 12.17 1.04
N HIS A 97 5.25 13.04 0.61
CA HIS A 97 4.35 13.79 1.49
C HIS A 97 3.42 12.87 2.29
N CYS A 98 2.89 11.82 1.67
CA CYS A 98 2.08 10.81 2.35
C CYS A 98 2.86 10.11 3.48
N LYS A 99 4.11 9.72 3.22
CA LYS A 99 4.93 9.05 4.22
C LYS A 99 5.48 10.00 5.28
N ASP A 100 5.79 11.23 4.91
CA ASP A 100 6.21 12.28 5.83
C ASP A 100 5.12 12.56 6.87
N GLU A 101 3.87 12.72 6.43
CA GLU A 101 2.71 12.85 7.32
C GLU A 101 2.55 11.63 8.23
N LEU A 102 2.60 10.41 7.68
CA LEU A 102 2.51 9.18 8.47
C LEU A 102 3.56 9.16 9.59
N PHE A 103 4.83 9.38 9.27
CA PHE A 103 5.90 9.31 10.25
C PHE A 103 5.82 10.45 11.27
N THR A 104 5.43 11.66 10.85
CA THR A 104 5.17 12.78 11.76
C THR A 104 4.12 12.42 12.81
N GLN A 105 3.01 11.83 12.39
CA GLN A 105 1.96 11.39 13.31
C GLN A 105 2.41 10.20 14.17
N MET A 106 3.20 9.28 13.61
CA MET A 106 3.78 8.17 14.38
C MET A 106 4.78 8.66 15.44
N GLU A 107 5.59 9.66 15.17
CA GLU A 107 6.50 10.26 16.17
C GLU A 107 5.74 10.85 17.34
N ALA A 108 4.67 11.63 17.06
CA ALA A 108 3.82 12.17 18.11
C ALA A 108 3.13 11.06 18.94
N ALA A 109 2.66 9.99 18.29
CA ALA A 109 2.08 8.85 18.97
C ALA A 109 3.15 8.07 19.77
N ARG A 110 4.36 7.91 19.24
CA ARG A 110 5.50 7.26 19.90
C ARG A 110 5.84 7.94 21.22
N GLU A 111 5.96 9.27 21.21
CA GLU A 111 6.25 10.06 22.43
C GLU A 111 5.15 9.89 23.47
N LYS A 112 3.89 9.97 23.03
CA LYS A 112 2.72 9.87 23.92
C LYS A 112 2.56 8.49 24.54
N LEU A 113 2.86 7.43 23.78
CA LEU A 113 2.69 6.04 24.19
C LEU A 113 3.96 5.44 24.79
N GLY A 114 5.09 6.17 24.80
CA GLY A 114 6.35 5.76 25.42
C GLY A 114 7.12 4.68 24.64
N PHE A 115 6.94 4.59 23.33
CA PHE A 115 7.74 3.68 22.51
C PHE A 115 9.09 4.29 22.13
N ALA A 116 10.12 3.42 21.96
CA ALA A 116 11.47 3.87 21.68
C ALA A 116 11.74 4.10 20.19
N GLN A 117 11.27 3.19 19.32
CA GLN A 117 11.65 3.13 17.92
C GLN A 117 10.44 3.02 16.98
N ILE A 118 10.64 3.44 15.73
CA ILE A 118 9.69 3.22 14.62
C ILE A 118 10.38 2.40 13.55
N ALA A 119 9.68 1.39 13.00
CA ALA A 119 10.14 0.60 11.85
C ALA A 119 9.09 0.54 10.75
N TYR A 120 9.53 0.21 9.53
CA TYR A 120 8.64 0.01 8.40
C TYR A 120 9.07 -1.18 7.52
N GLY A 121 8.16 -1.71 6.73
CA GLY A 121 8.33 -2.93 5.95
C GLY A 121 9.12 -2.76 4.64
N ARG A 122 10.27 -2.07 4.65
CA ARG A 122 11.18 -2.03 3.50
C ARG A 122 11.95 -3.33 3.42
N ASN A 123 12.06 -3.91 2.23
CA ASN A 123 12.85 -5.11 1.95
C ASN A 123 14.10 -4.80 1.11
N LEU A 124 14.94 -5.80 0.84
CA LEU A 124 16.19 -5.64 0.11
C LEU A 124 15.97 -5.22 -1.36
N ASP A 125 14.87 -5.66 -1.99
CA ASP A 125 14.59 -5.35 -3.41
C ASP A 125 14.20 -3.87 -3.61
N ASP A 126 13.87 -3.17 -2.53
CA ASP A 126 13.64 -1.74 -2.53
C ASP A 126 14.96 -0.92 -2.51
N ASP A 127 16.12 -1.56 -2.34
CA ASP A 127 17.44 -0.92 -2.39
C ASP A 127 17.77 -0.50 -3.82
N GLY A 128 18.30 0.70 -3.97
CA GLY A 128 18.69 1.25 -5.28
C GLY A 128 17.56 1.98 -6.02
N ASP A 129 16.33 1.94 -5.52
CA ASP A 129 15.23 2.75 -6.00
C ASP A 129 15.00 3.93 -5.03
N LEU A 130 15.44 5.12 -5.41
CA LEU A 130 15.22 6.36 -4.63
C LEU A 130 13.74 6.75 -4.66
N ARG A 131 12.89 5.87 -4.11
CA ARG A 131 11.46 6.16 -4.01
C ARG A 131 11.23 7.32 -3.06
N PRO A 132 10.41 8.30 -3.44
CA PRO A 132 10.13 9.46 -2.59
C PRO A 132 9.78 9.09 -1.14
N GLY A 133 9.01 8.02 -0.94
CA GLY A 133 8.64 7.56 0.40
C GLY A 133 9.79 7.02 1.27
N GLN A 134 10.88 6.52 0.68
CA GLN A 134 12.07 6.09 1.46
C GLN A 134 12.84 7.29 1.99
N ARG A 135 12.85 8.41 1.25
CA ARG A 135 13.44 9.67 1.71
C ARG A 135 12.74 10.17 2.98
N ALA A 136 11.41 10.12 3.02
CA ALA A 136 10.65 10.46 4.22
C ALA A 136 11.03 9.54 5.41
N ALA A 137 11.04 8.22 5.21
CA ALA A 137 11.45 7.27 6.26
C ALA A 137 12.85 7.55 6.82
N ALA A 138 13.80 7.91 5.94
CA ALA A 138 15.17 8.25 6.36
C ALA A 138 15.21 9.56 7.17
N MET A 139 14.42 10.56 6.81
CA MET A 139 14.33 11.82 7.57
C MET A 139 13.80 11.60 8.99
N HIS A 140 12.86 10.69 9.16
CA HIS A 140 12.29 10.30 10.46
C HIS A 140 13.06 9.16 11.14
N GLN A 141 14.23 8.78 10.65
CA GLN A 141 15.09 7.74 11.22
C GLN A 141 14.36 6.41 11.47
N ALA A 142 13.36 6.10 10.63
CA ALA A 142 12.62 4.85 10.72
C ALA A 142 13.50 3.66 10.34
N LEU A 143 13.53 2.63 11.19
CA LEU A 143 14.29 1.41 10.99
C LEU A 143 13.70 0.57 9.85
N ALA A 144 14.56 -0.18 9.15
CA ALA A 144 14.16 -1.09 8.08
C ALA A 144 14.67 -2.52 8.34
N PRO A 145 14.18 -3.21 9.40
CA PRO A 145 14.77 -4.46 9.87
C PRO A 145 14.81 -5.58 8.82
N LEU A 146 13.82 -5.64 7.91
CA LEU A 146 13.79 -6.62 6.82
C LEU A 146 14.93 -6.39 5.82
N ALA A 147 15.17 -5.13 5.44
CA ALA A 147 16.26 -4.77 4.54
C ALA A 147 17.64 -4.93 5.22
N GLU A 148 17.75 -4.59 6.49
CA GLU A 148 18.97 -4.76 7.29
C GLU A 148 19.33 -6.26 7.43
N ALA A 149 18.32 -7.13 7.59
CA ALA A 149 18.49 -8.58 7.56
C ALA A 149 18.68 -9.14 6.14
N ARG A 150 18.72 -8.26 5.09
CA ARG A 150 18.89 -8.62 3.68
C ARG A 150 17.81 -9.56 3.12
N LEU A 151 16.59 -9.45 3.63
CA LEU A 151 15.46 -10.21 3.14
C LEU A 151 14.90 -9.58 1.86
N THR A 152 14.81 -10.40 0.82
CA THR A 152 14.14 -10.05 -0.44
C THR A 152 12.63 -10.25 -0.33
N LYS A 153 11.86 -9.66 -1.24
CA LYS A 153 10.40 -9.85 -1.32
C LYS A 153 10.00 -11.32 -1.41
N LEU A 154 10.74 -12.10 -2.22
CA LEU A 154 10.48 -13.52 -2.39
C LEU A 154 10.73 -14.30 -1.09
N GLU A 155 11.82 -13.99 -0.40
CA GLU A 155 12.18 -14.63 0.88
C GLU A 155 11.15 -14.30 1.97
N ILE A 156 10.70 -13.05 2.05
CA ILE A 156 9.63 -12.64 2.99
C ILE A 156 8.34 -13.42 2.72
N ARG A 157 7.93 -13.56 1.44
CA ARG A 157 6.77 -14.38 1.08
C ARG A 157 6.94 -15.85 1.45
N THR A 158 8.15 -16.39 1.28
CA THR A 158 8.45 -17.77 1.67
C THR A 158 8.31 -17.95 3.18
N LEU A 159 8.94 -17.09 3.97
CA LEU A 159 8.85 -17.13 5.44
C LEU A 159 7.42 -16.91 5.94
N ALA A 160 6.67 -15.97 5.34
CA ALA A 160 5.27 -15.74 5.67
C ALA A 160 4.41 -16.98 5.37
N ARG A 161 4.70 -17.72 4.28
CA ARG A 161 3.98 -18.95 3.94
C ARG A 161 4.34 -20.10 4.90
N GLU A 162 5.62 -20.23 5.27
CA GLU A 162 6.06 -21.21 6.27
C GLU A 162 5.45 -20.94 7.66
N ALA A 163 5.23 -19.67 7.99
CA ALA A 163 4.50 -19.26 9.20
C ALA A 163 2.97 -19.39 9.08
N GLY A 164 2.43 -19.84 7.94
CA GLY A 164 0.99 -20.03 7.71
C GLY A 164 0.21 -18.74 7.51
N LEU A 165 0.88 -17.60 7.21
CA LEU A 165 0.26 -16.30 7.08
C LEU A 165 -0.42 -16.13 5.73
N LYS A 166 -1.72 -15.85 5.71
CA LYS A 166 -2.52 -15.62 4.50
C LYS A 166 -1.98 -14.48 3.61
N VAL A 167 -1.29 -13.50 4.21
CA VAL A 167 -0.69 -12.37 3.49
C VAL A 167 0.49 -12.76 2.57
N ALA A 168 1.01 -13.98 2.69
CA ALA A 168 2.11 -14.47 1.85
C ALA A 168 1.82 -14.34 0.35
N ASP A 169 0.60 -14.62 -0.07
CA ASP A 169 0.17 -14.61 -1.47
C ASP A 169 -0.64 -13.35 -1.85
N LYS A 170 -0.77 -12.40 -0.91
CA LYS A 170 -1.48 -11.15 -1.16
C LYS A 170 -0.83 -10.36 -2.29
N PRO A 171 -1.59 -9.94 -3.32
CA PRO A 171 -1.09 -9.05 -4.36
C PRO A 171 -0.63 -7.71 -3.78
N ALA A 172 0.31 -7.05 -4.46
CA ALA A 172 0.68 -5.69 -4.08
C ALA A 172 -0.54 -4.76 -4.23
N SER A 173 -0.93 -4.12 -3.14
CA SER A 173 -1.99 -3.13 -3.14
C SER A 173 -1.39 -1.73 -3.07
N ALA A 174 -1.71 -0.91 -4.07
CA ALA A 174 -1.36 0.50 -4.07
C ALA A 174 -2.53 1.33 -3.51
N CYS A 175 -2.22 2.52 -2.95
CA CYS A 175 -3.23 3.44 -2.43
C CYS A 175 -4.18 3.94 -3.53
N LEU A 176 -5.40 4.35 -3.19
CA LEU A 176 -6.40 4.88 -4.13
C LEU A 176 -5.87 6.09 -4.93
N SER A 177 -5.02 6.92 -4.31
CA SER A 177 -4.42 8.08 -4.98
C SER A 177 -3.60 7.71 -6.22
N SER A 178 -3.07 6.47 -6.29
CA SER A 178 -2.36 5.97 -7.46
C SER A 178 -3.26 5.78 -8.69
N ARG A 179 -4.58 5.87 -8.53
CA ARG A 179 -5.57 5.81 -9.60
C ARG A 179 -5.88 7.18 -10.18
N ILE A 180 -5.58 8.24 -9.44
CA ILE A 180 -5.80 9.61 -9.89
C ILE A 180 -4.68 10.01 -10.86
N GLU A 181 -5.04 10.59 -12.00
CA GLU A 181 -4.09 11.07 -13.00
C GLU A 181 -3.12 12.09 -12.40
N TYR A 182 -1.82 11.95 -12.70
CA TYR A 182 -0.82 12.90 -12.22
C TYR A 182 -1.15 14.34 -12.64
N GLY A 183 -0.91 15.30 -11.73
CA GLY A 183 -1.27 16.70 -11.91
C GLY A 183 -2.75 17.03 -11.67
N ARG A 184 -3.60 16.02 -11.46
CA ARG A 184 -4.98 16.20 -11.03
C ARG A 184 -5.04 16.19 -9.51
N THR A 185 -5.70 17.17 -8.93
CA THR A 185 -5.84 17.27 -7.46
C THR A 185 -6.48 16.02 -6.89
N VAL A 186 -5.84 15.44 -5.87
CA VAL A 186 -6.41 14.36 -5.07
C VAL A 186 -7.38 14.97 -4.07
N THR A 187 -8.62 14.53 -4.11
CA THR A 187 -9.67 14.94 -3.15
C THR A 187 -10.34 13.71 -2.55
N ALA A 188 -10.98 13.88 -1.41
CA ALA A 188 -11.73 12.80 -0.76
C ALA A 188 -12.85 12.27 -1.68
N GLU A 189 -13.47 13.15 -2.46
CA GLU A 189 -14.52 12.79 -3.42
C GLU A 189 -13.97 11.90 -4.52
N ASN A 190 -12.83 12.28 -5.13
CA ASN A 190 -12.21 11.49 -6.21
C ASN A 190 -11.73 10.12 -5.69
N LEU A 191 -11.21 10.05 -4.47
CA LEU A 191 -10.79 8.81 -3.84
C LEU A 191 -11.99 7.88 -3.60
N SER A 192 -13.07 8.43 -3.01
CA SER A 192 -14.31 7.68 -2.80
C SER A 192 -14.96 7.23 -4.11
N GLN A 193 -14.92 8.07 -5.15
CA GLN A 193 -15.42 7.72 -6.48
C GLN A 193 -14.65 6.52 -7.07
N VAL A 194 -13.33 6.51 -6.95
CA VAL A 194 -12.47 5.41 -7.41
C VAL A 194 -12.74 4.14 -6.62
N GLU A 195 -12.81 4.23 -5.29
CA GLU A 195 -13.06 3.08 -4.43
C GLU A 195 -14.38 2.40 -4.79
N ARG A 196 -15.47 3.16 -4.82
CA ARG A 196 -16.79 2.66 -5.21
C ARG A 196 -16.82 2.08 -6.62
N ALA A 197 -16.04 2.64 -7.55
CA ALA A 197 -15.93 2.11 -8.89
C ALA A 197 -15.19 0.76 -8.94
N GLU A 198 -14.09 0.61 -8.19
CA GLU A 198 -13.39 -0.68 -8.07
C GLU A 198 -14.28 -1.72 -7.37
N GLU A 199 -15.02 -1.34 -6.32
CA GLU A 199 -16.01 -2.22 -5.66
C GLU A 199 -17.11 -2.68 -6.62
N ALA A 200 -17.67 -1.77 -7.43
CA ALA A 200 -18.67 -2.12 -8.43
C ALA A 200 -18.13 -3.11 -9.48
N MET A 201 -16.88 -2.92 -9.91
CA MET A 201 -16.23 -3.87 -10.82
C MET A 201 -15.99 -5.24 -10.15
N HIS A 202 -15.63 -5.26 -8.87
CA HIS A 202 -15.51 -6.52 -8.11
C HIS A 202 -16.88 -7.21 -7.96
N ALA A 203 -17.95 -6.46 -7.73
CA ALA A 203 -19.30 -7.00 -7.68
C ALA A 203 -19.77 -7.61 -9.02
N LEU A 204 -19.27 -7.10 -10.16
CA LEU A 204 -19.43 -7.71 -11.48
C LEU A 204 -18.53 -8.94 -11.69
N GLY A 205 -17.72 -9.33 -10.68
CA GLY A 205 -16.93 -10.55 -10.65
C GLY A 205 -15.50 -10.40 -11.22
N PHE A 206 -15.00 -9.19 -11.48
CA PHE A 206 -13.61 -8.97 -11.89
C PHE A 206 -12.68 -9.01 -10.68
N ALA A 207 -11.73 -9.93 -10.67
CA ALA A 207 -10.81 -10.13 -9.55
C ALA A 207 -9.68 -9.09 -9.54
N HIS A 208 -9.11 -8.80 -10.72
CA HIS A 208 -7.98 -7.88 -10.85
C HIS A 208 -8.34 -6.71 -11.75
N VAL A 209 -8.78 -5.62 -11.14
CA VAL A 209 -9.22 -4.41 -11.83
C VAL A 209 -8.64 -3.15 -11.18
N ARG A 210 -8.45 -2.11 -11.97
CA ARG A 210 -8.17 -0.75 -11.51
C ARG A 210 -9.02 0.24 -12.31
N VAL A 211 -9.63 1.18 -11.61
CA VAL A 211 -10.37 2.27 -12.23
C VAL A 211 -9.54 3.55 -12.12
N ARG A 212 -8.96 3.99 -13.26
CA ARG A 212 -8.15 5.20 -13.33
C ARG A 212 -9.05 6.41 -13.55
N HIS A 213 -8.86 7.41 -12.72
CA HIS A 213 -9.65 8.63 -12.70
C HIS A 213 -8.97 9.72 -13.54
N HIS A 214 -9.56 10.06 -14.68
CA HIS A 214 -9.15 11.15 -15.56
C HIS A 214 -10.23 12.25 -15.60
N GLY A 215 -10.69 12.71 -14.42
CA GLY A 215 -11.80 13.66 -14.31
C GLY A 215 -13.14 13.00 -14.60
N GLU A 216 -13.79 13.40 -15.67
CA GLU A 216 -15.07 12.84 -16.09
C GLU A 216 -14.96 11.45 -16.72
N LEU A 217 -13.73 10.95 -16.95
CA LEU A 217 -13.47 9.68 -17.61
C LEU A 217 -12.93 8.65 -16.64
N ALA A 218 -13.61 7.50 -16.57
CA ALA A 218 -13.09 6.27 -15.98
C ALA A 218 -12.36 5.45 -17.05
N ARG A 219 -11.06 5.18 -16.85
CA ARG A 219 -10.32 4.22 -17.66
C ARG A 219 -10.16 2.93 -16.85
N VAL A 220 -10.91 1.92 -17.21
CA VAL A 220 -10.95 0.63 -16.51
C VAL A 220 -9.85 -0.28 -17.06
N GLU A 221 -8.94 -0.69 -16.20
CA GLU A 221 -7.89 -1.65 -16.48
C GLU A 221 -8.29 -2.99 -15.84
N ILE A 222 -8.58 -4.01 -16.63
CA ILE A 222 -8.96 -5.36 -16.18
C ILE A 222 -7.79 -6.30 -16.48
N ALA A 223 -7.58 -7.32 -15.64
CA ALA A 223 -6.58 -8.35 -15.92
C ALA A 223 -6.77 -8.94 -17.32
N ARG A 224 -5.68 -9.18 -18.01
CA ARG A 224 -5.71 -9.58 -19.42
C ARG A 224 -6.50 -10.86 -19.67
N GLU A 225 -6.46 -11.75 -18.70
CA GLU A 225 -7.18 -13.03 -18.72
C GLU A 225 -8.70 -12.85 -18.60
N GLU A 226 -9.14 -11.75 -17.96
CA GLU A 226 -10.55 -11.41 -17.76
C GLU A 226 -11.12 -10.51 -18.86
N LEU A 227 -10.28 -9.89 -19.69
CA LEU A 227 -10.70 -8.97 -20.78
C LEU A 227 -11.70 -9.61 -21.75
N PRO A 228 -11.57 -10.87 -22.19
CA PRO A 228 -12.54 -11.48 -23.11
C PRO A 228 -13.98 -11.46 -22.54
N ARG A 229 -14.14 -11.60 -21.23
CA ARG A 229 -15.44 -11.51 -20.55
C ARG A 229 -15.99 -10.08 -20.54
N ALA A 230 -15.11 -9.09 -20.41
CA ALA A 230 -15.49 -7.69 -20.41
C ALA A 230 -15.93 -7.17 -21.79
N LEU A 231 -15.46 -7.79 -22.89
CA LEU A 231 -15.67 -7.33 -24.26
C LEU A 231 -16.99 -7.82 -24.89
N THR A 232 -17.96 -8.26 -24.11
CA THR A 232 -19.33 -8.52 -24.58
C THR A 232 -20.20 -7.29 -24.44
N MET A 233 -21.17 -7.08 -25.35
CA MET A 233 -22.06 -5.91 -25.25
C MET A 233 -22.81 -5.87 -23.94
N GLU A 234 -23.29 -7.03 -23.47
CA GLU A 234 -23.98 -7.14 -22.18
C GLU A 234 -23.10 -6.67 -21.01
N MET A 235 -21.83 -7.10 -20.94
CA MET A 235 -20.92 -6.70 -19.88
C MET A 235 -20.51 -5.22 -20.00
N LEU A 236 -20.35 -4.71 -21.19
CA LEU A 236 -20.06 -3.28 -21.43
C LEU A 236 -21.22 -2.40 -20.93
N ASP A 237 -22.47 -2.83 -21.15
CA ASP A 237 -23.63 -2.14 -20.65
C ASP A 237 -23.68 -2.20 -19.12
N GLN A 238 -23.44 -3.37 -18.49
CA GLN A 238 -23.38 -3.53 -17.04
C GLN A 238 -22.29 -2.67 -16.39
N ILE A 239 -21.09 -2.62 -16.98
CA ILE A 239 -19.99 -1.75 -16.51
C ILE A 239 -20.41 -0.28 -16.60
N THR A 240 -21.05 0.12 -17.68
CA THR A 240 -21.51 1.49 -17.89
C THR A 240 -22.57 1.85 -16.85
N GLU A 241 -23.57 0.99 -16.63
CA GLU A 241 -24.63 1.17 -15.64
C GLU A 241 -24.09 1.24 -14.21
N ALA A 242 -23.03 0.49 -13.90
CA ALA A 242 -22.39 0.50 -12.59
C ALA A 242 -21.57 1.77 -12.33
N LEU A 243 -20.85 2.28 -13.32
CA LEU A 243 -19.89 3.37 -13.11
C LEU A 243 -20.45 4.79 -13.36
N ARG A 244 -21.38 4.98 -14.28
CA ARG A 244 -21.95 6.32 -14.57
C ARG A 244 -22.66 6.96 -13.37
N PRO A 245 -23.45 6.23 -12.55
CA PRO A 245 -24.09 6.81 -11.36
C PRO A 245 -23.09 7.29 -10.31
N LEU A 246 -21.83 6.84 -10.39
CA LEU A 246 -20.75 7.26 -9.50
C LEU A 246 -20.17 8.63 -9.90
N GLY A 247 -20.59 9.22 -11.02
CA GLY A 247 -20.19 10.55 -11.47
C GLY A 247 -19.26 10.56 -12.71
N PHE A 248 -18.96 9.40 -13.31
CA PHE A 248 -18.21 9.36 -14.57
C PHE A 248 -19.13 9.60 -15.76
N VAL A 249 -18.74 10.54 -16.62
CA VAL A 249 -19.45 10.82 -17.89
C VAL A 249 -19.08 9.77 -18.93
N TYR A 250 -17.80 9.43 -18.99
CA TYR A 250 -17.25 8.47 -19.93
C TYR A 250 -16.65 7.26 -19.20
N VAL A 251 -16.97 6.07 -19.70
CA VAL A 251 -16.40 4.81 -19.23
C VAL A 251 -15.68 4.15 -20.38
N THR A 252 -14.41 3.83 -20.20
CA THR A 252 -13.56 3.24 -21.25
C THR A 252 -12.80 2.03 -20.69
N LEU A 253 -12.49 1.07 -21.56
CA LEU A 253 -11.61 -0.03 -21.23
C LEU A 253 -10.19 0.25 -21.77
N ASP A 254 -9.18 0.02 -20.94
CA ASP A 254 -7.80 0.01 -21.42
C ASP A 254 -7.55 -1.28 -22.21
N THR A 255 -7.23 -1.17 -23.48
CA THR A 255 -7.05 -2.31 -24.39
C THR A 255 -5.81 -3.16 -24.07
N GLN A 256 -4.88 -2.63 -23.27
CA GLN A 256 -3.71 -3.37 -22.79
C GLN A 256 -3.98 -4.10 -21.47
N GLY A 257 -5.11 -3.80 -20.81
CA GLY A 257 -5.49 -4.35 -19.52
C GLY A 257 -4.65 -3.83 -18.36
N TYR A 258 -4.80 -4.47 -17.20
CA TYR A 258 -4.09 -4.10 -16.00
C TYR A 258 -2.57 -4.33 -16.13
N ARG A 259 -1.80 -3.32 -15.77
CA ARG A 259 -0.33 -3.35 -15.74
C ARG A 259 0.17 -2.54 -14.54
N THR A 260 1.13 -3.10 -13.83
CA THR A 260 1.80 -2.37 -12.75
C THR A 260 2.49 -1.13 -13.32
N GLY A 261 2.25 0.03 -12.71
CA GLY A 261 2.89 1.29 -13.13
C GLY A 261 2.30 1.92 -14.40
N SER A 262 1.13 1.50 -14.89
CA SER A 262 0.49 2.07 -16.10
C SER A 262 0.34 3.59 -16.05
N MET A 263 0.11 4.18 -14.88
CA MET A 263 0.01 5.63 -14.68
C MET A 263 1.35 6.36 -14.79
N ASN A 264 2.47 5.67 -14.62
CA ASN A 264 3.81 6.28 -14.68
C ASN A 264 4.23 6.64 -16.12
N ALA A 265 3.53 6.16 -17.14
CA ALA A 265 3.85 6.41 -18.54
C ALA A 265 3.84 7.90 -18.92
N VAL A 266 3.17 8.75 -18.15
CA VAL A 266 3.11 10.21 -18.38
C VAL A 266 4.19 10.97 -17.60
N LEU A 267 4.90 10.31 -16.67
CA LEU A 267 5.97 10.96 -15.94
C LEU A 267 7.25 11.05 -16.78
N PRO A 268 8.03 12.14 -16.65
CA PRO A 268 9.32 12.21 -17.32
C PRO A 268 10.26 11.09 -16.81
N VAL A 269 11.11 10.56 -17.67
CA VAL A 269 12.04 9.45 -17.36
C VAL A 269 12.91 9.75 -16.11
N SER A 270 13.20 11.02 -15.86
CA SER A 270 13.95 11.49 -14.67
C SER A 270 13.16 11.30 -13.34
N ALA A 271 11.84 11.18 -13.41
CA ALA A 271 10.98 10.96 -12.24
C ALA A 271 10.65 9.47 -12.01
N ILE A 272 10.95 8.64 -13.00
CA ILE A 272 10.79 7.19 -12.98
C ILE A 272 12.21 6.64 -12.99
N GLY A 273 12.65 6.00 -11.93
CA GLY A 273 13.94 5.28 -11.95
C GLY A 273 14.03 4.33 -13.17
N PRO A 274 15.22 3.80 -13.52
CA PRO A 274 15.38 2.96 -14.70
C PRO A 274 14.36 1.82 -14.68
N ALA A 275 13.65 1.64 -15.81
CA ALA A 275 12.70 0.55 -16.00
C ALA A 275 13.43 -0.79 -15.81
N ARG A 276 12.92 -1.63 -14.93
CA ARG A 276 13.36 -3.03 -14.78
C ARG A 276 12.63 -3.94 -15.74
#